data_1567f2c9112146841634a620ec4ca760
#
_entry.id   1567f2c9112146841634a620ec4ca760
#
_cell.length_a   1.000
_cell.length_b   1.000
_cell.length_c   1.000
_cell.angle_alpha   90.00
_cell.angle_beta   90.00
_cell.angle_gamma   90.00
#
_symmetry.space_group_name_H-M   'P 1'
#
loop_
_entity.id
_entity.type
_entity.pdbx_description
1 polymer ?
#
loop_
_entity_poly.entity_id
_entity_poly.type
_entity_poly.pdbx_seq_one_letter_code
_entity_poly.pdbx_strand_id
1 'polypeptide(L)'
;MRVRRCKVLFLEPRERVDFELQGLLLGGNGLCRTQQWLALAPHIASEVEVNAAECELLGRLSPETWVDSGELARDGVALKRLLGKGLVLAKGKRHAEWRLRDEALREVSWFPLAATLHAFTRWDQVDAVQSMVDNGMDSAQGLRELLGAPPPATTTHHNAIALSLPRASRTCFDALLARRTTCRNFDTDKPLPHALFAQLLERVFAAQSQVQVSDDTVFLKKTSPSGGGLHPVEAYVIVQNVQGVATGLYHYQPIEHALVPLPPPAQPLRDFILKAVAQQHWFADAHVLVVLAPRFDRTFWKYRNHAKAYRVIALEAGHLSQTLYLSATEAGLGAFVTGAVNELALEQVFGFDPMRTGVVAVCGFGWRSEEMATMELDPAGEVWLAKIPTSGTSM
;
A
#
# COMPACT_ATOMS: atom_id res chain seq x y z
N MET A 1 14.68 8.59 36.34
CA MET A 1 14.05 8.88 34.99
C MET A 1 12.87 7.94 34.83
N ARG A 2 11.72 8.45 34.36
CA ARG A 2 10.55 7.57 34.12
C ARG A 2 10.60 6.94 32.75
N VAL A 3 10.39 5.62 32.70
CA VAL A 3 10.45 4.79 31.50
C VAL A 3 9.23 3.88 31.38
N ARG A 4 8.86 3.50 30.17
CA ARG A 4 7.87 2.46 29.85
C ARG A 4 8.23 1.75 28.55
N ARG A 5 7.69 0.56 28.30
CA ARG A 5 7.80 -0.11 27.02
C ARG A 5 6.95 0.60 25.96
N CYS A 6 7.33 0.49 24.67
CA CYS A 6 6.48 0.92 23.55
C CYS A 6 5.13 0.18 23.55
N LYS A 7 4.11 0.77 22.91
CA LYS A 7 2.73 0.26 22.92
C LYS A 7 2.61 -1.11 22.27
N VAL A 8 3.08 -1.21 21.03
CA VAL A 8 3.02 -2.41 20.22
C VAL A 8 4.42 -2.98 20.05
N LEU A 9 4.55 -4.26 20.38
CA LEU A 9 5.81 -4.99 20.30
C LEU A 9 5.50 -6.48 20.06
N PHE A 10 6.13 -7.05 19.04
CA PHE A 10 6.21 -8.49 18.83
C PHE A 10 7.67 -8.92 18.86
N LEU A 11 7.93 -10.10 19.39
CA LEU A 11 9.23 -10.73 19.42
C LEU A 11 9.19 -11.96 18.52
N GLU A 12 10.06 -11.99 17.53
CA GLU A 12 10.19 -13.08 16.57
C GLU A 12 11.52 -13.80 16.78
N PRO A 13 11.51 -15.11 17.12
CA PRO A 13 12.71 -15.93 17.03
C PRO A 13 12.98 -16.23 15.56
N ARG A 14 14.19 -15.94 15.10
CA ARG A 14 14.60 -16.19 13.71
C ARG A 14 15.94 -16.90 13.66
N GLU A 15 16.03 -17.93 12.80
CA GLU A 15 17.32 -18.52 12.45
C GLU A 15 18.02 -17.64 11.41
N ARG A 16 19.25 -17.27 11.71
CA ARG A 16 20.17 -16.62 10.78
C ARG A 16 21.19 -17.63 10.30
N VAL A 17 21.36 -17.70 8.98
CA VAL A 17 22.35 -18.56 8.34
C VAL A 17 23.41 -17.65 7.73
N ASP A 18 24.61 -17.72 8.28
CA ASP A 18 25.77 -16.98 7.79
C ASP A 18 26.77 -17.95 7.15
N PHE A 19 27.50 -17.46 6.14
CA PHE A 19 28.63 -18.21 5.58
C PHE A 19 29.88 -17.95 6.41
N GLU A 20 30.49 -19.04 6.92
CA GLU A 20 31.73 -18.98 7.67
C GLU A 20 32.82 -19.74 6.93
N LEU A 21 33.77 -19.01 6.35
CA LEU A 21 34.88 -19.58 5.59
C LEU A 21 35.72 -20.56 6.42
N GLN A 22 35.93 -20.29 7.70
CA GLN A 22 36.68 -21.13 8.60
C GLN A 22 36.03 -22.51 8.79
N GLY A 23 34.71 -22.55 8.93
CA GLY A 23 33.94 -23.80 9.00
C GLY A 23 34.08 -24.64 7.72
N LEU A 24 34.12 -23.99 6.55
CA LEU A 24 34.33 -24.63 5.27
C LEU A 24 35.77 -25.22 5.16
N LEU A 25 36.78 -24.44 5.56
CA LEU A 25 38.19 -24.86 5.53
C LEU A 25 38.48 -26.04 6.48
N LEU A 26 37.69 -26.22 7.52
CA LEU A 26 37.77 -27.34 8.47
C LEU A 26 36.98 -28.59 8.00
N GLY A 27 36.44 -28.56 6.75
CA GLY A 27 35.73 -29.71 6.16
C GLY A 27 34.22 -29.73 6.43
N GLY A 28 33.66 -28.64 6.98
CA GLY A 28 32.22 -28.43 7.10
C GLY A 28 31.58 -27.88 5.82
N ASN A 29 30.28 -27.58 5.87
CA ASN A 29 29.56 -26.98 4.75
C ASN A 29 29.65 -25.43 4.68
N GLY A 30 30.42 -24.82 5.60
CA GLY A 30 30.57 -23.35 5.68
C GLY A 30 29.33 -22.62 6.14
N LEU A 31 28.27 -23.29 6.61
CA LEU A 31 27.04 -22.65 7.09
C LEU A 31 27.03 -22.62 8.62
N CYS A 32 27.03 -21.42 9.19
CA CYS A 32 26.82 -21.17 10.62
C CYS A 32 25.37 -20.74 10.85
N ARG A 33 24.66 -21.47 11.71
CA ARG A 33 23.25 -21.19 12.07
C ARG A 33 23.18 -20.62 13.48
N THR A 34 22.69 -19.42 13.61
CA THR A 34 22.51 -18.76 14.90
C THR A 34 21.07 -18.39 15.13
N GLN A 35 20.59 -18.54 16.37
CA GLN A 35 19.26 -18.08 16.75
C GLN A 35 19.33 -16.63 17.23
N GLN A 36 18.50 -15.77 16.68
CA GLN A 36 18.39 -14.37 17.08
C GLN A 36 16.94 -14.04 17.42
N TRP A 37 16.74 -13.01 18.24
CA TRP A 37 15.45 -12.45 18.53
C TRP A 37 15.32 -11.09 17.85
N LEU A 38 14.25 -10.88 17.12
CA LEU A 38 13.90 -9.61 16.49
C LEU A 38 12.70 -9.00 17.18
N ALA A 39 12.82 -7.72 17.53
CA ALA A 39 11.72 -6.92 18.03
C ALA A 39 11.09 -6.16 16.86
N LEU A 40 9.79 -6.37 16.64
CA LEU A 40 8.99 -5.71 15.63
C LEU A 40 8.08 -4.69 16.31
N ALA A 41 8.41 -3.41 16.17
CA ALA A 41 7.69 -2.30 16.77
C ALA A 41 7.29 -1.26 15.72
N PRO A 42 5.97 -1.06 15.45
CA PRO A 42 5.49 -0.22 14.34
C PRO A 42 5.99 1.21 14.34
N HIS A 43 6.19 1.82 15.51
CA HIS A 43 6.71 3.17 15.63
C HIS A 43 8.18 3.33 15.21
N ILE A 44 8.92 2.22 15.12
CA ILE A 44 10.30 2.16 14.61
C ILE A 44 10.28 1.80 13.11
N ALA A 45 9.38 0.89 12.72
CA ALA A 45 9.20 0.38 11.35
C ALA A 45 10.47 -0.27 10.76
N SER A 46 11.32 -0.85 11.63
CA SER A 46 12.49 -1.65 11.25
C SER A 46 12.71 -2.77 12.26
N GLU A 47 13.29 -3.86 11.81
CA GLU A 47 13.66 -4.99 12.67
C GLU A 47 14.79 -4.58 13.61
N VAL A 48 14.60 -4.88 14.89
CA VAL A 48 15.59 -4.55 15.93
C VAL A 48 16.03 -5.83 16.63
N GLU A 49 17.29 -6.21 16.45
CA GLU A 49 17.84 -7.36 17.18
C GLU A 49 17.87 -7.09 18.68
N VAL A 50 17.41 -8.08 19.47
CA VAL A 50 17.40 -8.04 20.93
C VAL A 50 17.96 -9.36 21.51
N ASN A 51 18.64 -9.26 22.65
CA ASN A 51 19.17 -10.43 23.36
C ASN A 51 18.20 -10.91 24.46
N ALA A 52 18.52 -12.05 25.08
CA ALA A 52 17.68 -12.67 26.10
C ALA A 52 17.37 -11.71 27.30
N ALA A 53 18.35 -10.97 27.78
CA ALA A 53 18.16 -10.03 28.89
C ALA A 53 17.26 -8.84 28.48
N GLU A 54 17.38 -8.37 27.25
CA GLU A 54 16.52 -7.35 26.67
C GLU A 54 15.08 -7.86 26.50
N CYS A 55 14.89 -9.09 25.99
CA CYS A 55 13.57 -9.73 25.88
C CYS A 55 12.89 -9.88 27.26
N GLU A 56 13.65 -10.33 28.28
CA GLU A 56 13.14 -10.48 29.62
C GLU A 56 12.69 -9.13 30.21
N LEU A 57 13.49 -8.08 30.07
CA LEU A 57 13.13 -6.75 30.54
C LEU A 57 11.90 -6.19 29.79
N LEU A 58 11.82 -6.37 28.47
CA LEU A 58 10.65 -5.98 27.69
C LEU A 58 9.37 -6.70 28.11
N GLY A 59 9.46 -7.98 28.48
CA GLY A 59 8.34 -8.77 29.01
C GLY A 59 7.83 -8.28 30.35
N ARG A 60 8.70 -7.74 31.22
CA ARG A 60 8.35 -7.21 32.54
C ARG A 60 7.82 -5.78 32.50
N LEU A 61 8.21 -4.99 31.51
CA LEU A 61 7.78 -3.58 31.42
C LEU A 61 6.37 -3.45 30.84
N SER A 62 5.54 -2.70 31.55
CA SER A 62 4.21 -2.32 31.08
C SER A 62 4.29 -1.32 29.91
N PRO A 63 3.46 -1.46 28.87
CA PRO A 63 3.31 -0.42 27.86
C PRO A 63 2.50 0.79 28.36
N GLU A 64 1.75 0.67 29.46
CA GLU A 64 0.85 1.71 29.97
C GLU A 64 1.48 2.48 31.13
N THR A 65 2.16 1.77 32.02
CA THR A 65 2.64 2.33 33.30
C THR A 65 4.07 2.84 33.18
N TRP A 66 4.27 4.08 33.61
CA TRP A 66 5.59 4.66 33.73
C TRP A 66 6.23 4.28 35.06
N VAL A 67 7.39 3.61 35.03
CA VAL A 67 8.17 3.21 36.21
C VAL A 67 9.43 4.05 36.34
N ASP A 68 9.99 4.17 37.55
CA ASP A 68 11.28 4.84 37.71
C ASP A 68 12.44 3.93 37.28
N SER A 69 13.38 4.45 36.54
CA SER A 69 14.56 3.69 36.07
C SER A 69 15.45 3.23 37.21
N GLY A 70 15.36 3.83 38.38
CA GLY A 70 16.07 3.38 39.60
C GLY A 70 15.59 2.02 40.08
N GLU A 71 14.30 1.70 39.90
CA GLU A 71 13.72 0.39 40.22
C GLU A 71 14.26 -0.72 39.30
N LEU A 72 14.87 -0.35 38.17
CA LEU A 72 15.44 -1.26 37.18
C LEU A 72 16.97 -1.28 37.21
N ALA A 73 17.59 -0.93 38.35
CA ALA A 73 19.04 -0.81 38.46
C ALA A 73 19.80 -2.09 38.09
N ARG A 74 19.21 -3.27 38.38
CA ARG A 74 19.77 -4.59 38.03
C ARG A 74 19.84 -4.83 36.53
N ASP A 75 18.96 -4.19 35.76
CA ASP A 75 18.82 -4.32 34.30
C ASP A 75 19.47 -3.14 33.55
N GLY A 76 20.29 -2.34 34.21
CA GLY A 76 20.79 -1.05 33.70
C GLY A 76 21.43 -1.12 32.32
N VAL A 77 22.14 -2.22 32.00
CA VAL A 77 22.78 -2.42 30.68
C VAL A 77 21.69 -2.67 29.61
N ALA A 78 20.77 -3.56 29.88
CA ALA A 78 19.66 -3.86 28.95
C ALA A 78 18.77 -2.63 28.76
N LEU A 79 18.42 -1.94 29.83
CA LEU A 79 17.63 -0.71 29.79
C LEU A 79 18.28 0.37 28.93
N LYS A 80 19.60 0.60 29.08
CA LYS A 80 20.33 1.59 28.27
C LYS A 80 20.30 1.24 26.78
N ARG A 81 20.47 -0.03 26.44
CA ARG A 81 20.39 -0.52 25.05
C ARG A 81 18.98 -0.37 24.47
N LEU A 82 17.96 -0.77 25.22
CA LEU A 82 16.56 -0.67 24.78
C LEU A 82 16.10 0.78 24.61
N LEU A 83 16.57 1.71 25.44
CA LEU A 83 16.36 3.14 25.24
C LEU A 83 17.02 3.65 23.95
N GLY A 84 18.24 3.19 23.65
CA GLY A 84 18.94 3.50 22.41
C GLY A 84 18.28 2.92 21.17
N LYS A 85 17.60 1.78 21.30
CA LYS A 85 16.84 1.10 20.25
C LYS A 85 15.41 1.63 20.10
N GLY A 86 14.93 2.51 20.98
CA GLY A 86 13.56 3.03 20.94
C GLY A 86 12.48 2.06 21.42
N LEU A 87 12.83 0.87 21.91
CA LEU A 87 11.88 -0.14 22.41
C LEU A 87 11.38 0.16 23.82
N VAL A 88 12.18 0.86 24.61
CA VAL A 88 11.80 1.49 25.87
C VAL A 88 11.84 3.00 25.69
N LEU A 89 10.79 3.68 26.13
CA LEU A 89 10.57 5.11 25.98
C LEU A 89 10.83 5.81 27.30
N ALA A 90 11.37 7.02 27.24
CA ALA A 90 11.63 7.84 28.41
C ALA A 90 10.89 9.18 28.37
N LYS A 91 10.50 9.70 29.56
CA LYS A 91 10.03 11.08 29.70
C LYS A 91 11.26 12.02 29.66
N GLY A 92 11.50 12.65 28.53
CA GLY A 92 12.62 13.57 28.35
C GLY A 92 12.78 14.01 26.89
N LYS A 93 13.69 14.94 26.64
CA LYS A 93 13.97 15.43 25.27
C LYS A 93 14.77 14.43 24.45
N ARG A 94 15.63 13.64 25.09
CA ARG A 94 16.43 12.62 24.43
C ARG A 94 15.50 11.49 23.95
N HIS A 95 15.57 11.11 22.70
CA HIS A 95 14.69 10.11 22.05
C HIS A 95 13.20 10.50 22.07
N ALA A 96 12.88 11.79 22.08
CA ALA A 96 11.49 12.27 22.02
C ALA A 96 10.76 11.80 20.74
N GLU A 97 11.48 11.62 19.64
CA GLU A 97 10.96 11.15 18.37
C GLU A 97 10.27 9.78 18.48
N TRP A 98 10.93 8.78 19.06
CA TRP A 98 10.33 7.46 19.30
C TRP A 98 9.06 7.54 20.15
N ARG A 99 9.08 8.39 21.16
CA ARG A 99 7.93 8.59 22.04
C ARG A 99 6.77 9.23 21.28
N LEU A 100 7.00 10.25 20.46
CA LEU A 100 5.95 10.91 19.68
C LEU A 100 5.30 9.95 18.69
N ARG A 101 6.08 9.12 18.00
CA ARG A 101 5.56 8.09 17.11
C ARG A 101 4.74 7.02 17.84
N ASP A 102 5.19 6.57 19.03
CA ASP A 102 4.43 5.63 19.87
C ASP A 102 3.13 6.27 20.42
N GLU A 103 3.15 7.56 20.74
CA GLU A 103 1.97 8.31 21.17
C GLU A 103 0.94 8.45 20.03
N ALA A 104 1.38 8.75 18.81
CA ALA A 104 0.50 8.78 17.65
C ALA A 104 -0.20 7.42 17.42
N LEU A 105 0.53 6.31 17.55
CA LEU A 105 -0.03 4.97 17.45
C LEU A 105 -1.07 4.67 18.54
N ARG A 106 -0.85 5.18 19.78
CA ARG A 106 -1.81 5.05 20.88
C ARG A 106 -3.09 5.85 20.64
N GLU A 107 -2.95 7.09 20.19
CA GLU A 107 -4.08 8.00 19.93
C GLU A 107 -5.00 7.46 18.83
N VAL A 108 -4.43 6.90 17.78
CA VAL A 108 -5.19 6.33 16.65
C VAL A 108 -5.90 5.01 17.01
N SER A 109 -5.54 4.35 18.10
CA SER A 109 -6.18 3.10 18.58
C SER A 109 -6.04 1.92 17.62
N TRP A 110 -4.86 1.73 17.05
CA TRP A 110 -4.53 0.61 16.19
C TRP A 110 -4.73 -0.77 16.86
N PHE A 111 -5.25 -1.73 16.10
CA PHE A 111 -5.11 -3.13 16.45
C PHE A 111 -3.63 -3.55 16.27
N PRO A 112 -2.97 -4.12 17.29
CA PRO A 112 -1.51 -4.30 17.28
C PRO A 112 -0.94 -5.05 16.07
N LEU A 113 -1.54 -6.18 15.68
CA LEU A 113 -1.09 -6.94 14.50
C LEU A 113 -1.27 -6.16 13.19
N ALA A 114 -2.33 -5.36 13.08
CA ALA A 114 -2.55 -4.55 11.89
C ALA A 114 -1.55 -3.40 11.79
N ALA A 115 -1.20 -2.78 12.91
CA ALA A 115 -0.14 -1.76 12.96
C ALA A 115 1.21 -2.34 12.54
N THR A 116 1.53 -3.54 13.01
CA THR A 116 2.78 -4.22 12.65
C THR A 116 2.78 -4.60 11.17
N LEU A 117 1.69 -5.20 10.66
CA LEU A 117 1.55 -5.50 9.24
C LEU A 117 1.75 -4.24 8.40
N HIS A 118 1.04 -3.16 8.69
CA HIS A 118 1.16 -1.90 7.96
C HIS A 118 2.58 -1.36 7.98
N ALA A 119 3.23 -1.33 9.15
CA ALA A 119 4.58 -0.77 9.29
C ALA A 119 5.66 -1.57 8.54
N PHE A 120 5.57 -2.91 8.53
CA PHE A 120 6.61 -3.80 8.01
C PHE A 120 6.37 -4.31 6.59
N THR A 121 5.27 -3.91 5.94
CA THR A 121 5.01 -4.23 4.52
C THR A 121 5.19 -3.05 3.58
N ARG A 122 5.54 -1.87 4.08
CA ARG A 122 5.82 -0.68 3.26
C ARG A 122 7.20 -0.79 2.64
N TRP A 123 7.28 -0.37 1.39
CA TRP A 123 8.53 -0.36 0.63
C TRP A 123 9.20 1.01 0.64
N ASP A 124 10.53 1.00 0.50
CA ASP A 124 11.35 2.16 0.19
C ASP A 124 12.39 1.78 -0.86
N GLN A 125 12.50 2.55 -1.92
CA GLN A 125 13.49 2.38 -3.00
C GLN A 125 13.47 0.98 -3.68
N VAL A 126 12.33 0.29 -3.64
CA VAL A 126 12.17 -0.98 -4.35
C VAL A 126 12.03 -0.71 -5.86
N ASP A 127 12.81 -1.42 -6.65
CA ASP A 127 12.61 -1.57 -8.10
C ASP A 127 11.94 -2.92 -8.35
N ALA A 128 10.61 -2.90 -8.50
CA ALA A 128 9.83 -4.12 -8.69
C ALA A 128 10.08 -4.75 -10.06
N VAL A 129 10.39 -3.94 -11.08
CA VAL A 129 10.65 -4.42 -12.45
C VAL A 129 12.00 -5.14 -12.49
N GLN A 130 13.05 -4.49 -11.98
CA GLN A 130 14.38 -5.10 -11.93
C GLN A 130 14.39 -6.37 -11.05
N SER A 131 13.68 -6.32 -9.92
CA SER A 131 13.55 -7.50 -9.05
C SER A 131 12.88 -8.69 -9.74
N MET A 132 11.88 -8.45 -10.60
CA MET A 132 11.27 -9.53 -11.40
C MET A 132 12.26 -10.11 -12.42
N VAL A 133 13.02 -9.25 -13.10
CA VAL A 133 14.06 -9.67 -14.05
C VAL A 133 15.16 -10.47 -13.36
N ASP A 134 15.71 -9.95 -12.27
CA ASP A 134 16.80 -10.58 -11.51
C ASP A 134 16.43 -11.97 -10.98
N ASN A 135 15.14 -12.18 -10.71
CA ASN A 135 14.61 -13.46 -10.22
C ASN A 135 14.03 -14.34 -11.35
N GLY A 136 14.12 -13.95 -12.62
CA GLY A 136 13.56 -14.69 -13.74
C GLY A 136 12.02 -14.82 -13.72
N MET A 137 11.34 -13.85 -13.09
CA MET A 137 9.86 -13.82 -12.96
C MET A 137 9.19 -12.84 -13.92
N ASP A 138 9.92 -12.29 -14.86
CA ASP A 138 9.46 -11.30 -15.86
C ASP A 138 8.67 -11.94 -17.02
N SER A 139 8.70 -13.27 -17.14
CA SER A 139 7.99 -14.02 -18.17
C SER A 139 7.17 -15.17 -17.57
N ALA A 140 6.11 -15.60 -18.30
CA ALA A 140 5.31 -16.75 -17.89
C ALA A 140 6.12 -18.06 -17.87
N GLN A 141 7.09 -18.19 -18.78
CA GLN A 141 8.00 -19.32 -18.82
C GLN A 141 8.94 -19.34 -17.61
N GLY A 142 9.58 -18.21 -17.29
CA GLY A 142 10.46 -18.08 -16.13
C GLY A 142 9.74 -18.36 -14.82
N LEU A 143 8.53 -17.83 -14.65
CA LEU A 143 7.68 -18.13 -13.50
C LEU A 143 7.41 -19.64 -13.37
N ARG A 144 7.10 -20.31 -14.48
CA ARG A 144 6.82 -21.75 -14.47
C ARG A 144 8.07 -22.59 -14.18
N GLU A 145 9.22 -22.19 -14.70
CA GLU A 145 10.50 -22.87 -14.44
C GLU A 145 10.93 -22.73 -12.97
N LEU A 146 10.74 -21.52 -12.41
CA LEU A 146 11.12 -21.23 -11.03
C LEU A 146 10.14 -21.80 -9.99
N LEU A 147 8.85 -21.65 -10.20
CA LEU A 147 7.80 -21.92 -9.20
C LEU A 147 7.01 -23.21 -9.48
N GLY A 148 7.20 -23.82 -10.64
CA GLY A 148 6.40 -24.96 -11.08
C GLY A 148 5.03 -24.57 -11.62
N ALA A 149 4.12 -25.53 -11.78
CA ALA A 149 2.76 -25.27 -12.23
C ALA A 149 1.96 -24.50 -11.16
N PRO A 150 1.23 -23.44 -11.53
CA PRO A 150 0.36 -22.76 -10.59
C PRO A 150 -0.78 -23.68 -10.14
N PRO A 151 -1.41 -23.42 -8.98
CA PRO A 151 -2.64 -24.07 -8.59
C PRO A 151 -3.72 -23.92 -9.68
N PRO A 152 -4.69 -24.88 -9.76
CA PRO A 152 -5.78 -24.77 -10.74
C PRO A 152 -6.50 -23.42 -10.67
N ALA A 153 -6.89 -22.89 -11.82
CA ALA A 153 -7.58 -21.60 -11.92
C ALA A 153 -8.93 -21.55 -11.15
N THR A 154 -9.55 -22.73 -10.97
CA THR A 154 -10.81 -22.86 -10.21
C THR A 154 -10.74 -24.09 -9.30
N THR A 155 -11.47 -24.04 -8.18
CA THR A 155 -11.65 -25.20 -7.30
C THR A 155 -12.83 -26.03 -7.77
N THR A 156 -12.67 -27.36 -7.86
CA THR A 156 -13.73 -28.31 -8.19
C THR A 156 -14.06 -29.18 -6.97
N HIS A 157 -15.37 -29.40 -6.76
CA HIS A 157 -15.87 -30.34 -5.75
C HIS A 157 -16.27 -31.63 -6.45
N HIS A 158 -15.42 -32.67 -6.38
CA HIS A 158 -15.56 -33.90 -7.17
C HIS A 158 -16.82 -34.76 -6.87
N ASN A 159 -17.48 -34.54 -5.73
CA ASN A 159 -18.62 -35.35 -5.27
C ASN A 159 -19.97 -34.60 -5.35
N ALA A 160 -20.03 -33.44 -6.01
CA ALA A 160 -21.25 -32.65 -6.14
C ALA A 160 -21.75 -32.60 -7.58
N ILE A 161 -23.06 -32.79 -7.77
CA ILE A 161 -23.71 -32.54 -9.05
C ILE A 161 -23.89 -31.03 -9.22
N ALA A 162 -23.26 -30.46 -10.24
CA ALA A 162 -23.37 -29.04 -10.51
C ALA A 162 -24.76 -28.66 -11.03
N LEU A 163 -25.39 -27.66 -10.44
CA LEU A 163 -26.56 -27.00 -10.97
C LEU A 163 -26.14 -25.96 -12.00
N SER A 164 -26.45 -26.18 -13.27
CA SER A 164 -26.20 -25.20 -14.32
C SER A 164 -27.06 -23.95 -14.17
N LEU A 165 -26.45 -22.77 -14.27
CA LEU A 165 -27.16 -21.50 -14.30
C LEU A 165 -27.29 -20.97 -15.73
N PRO A 166 -28.45 -20.41 -16.11
CA PRO A 166 -28.64 -19.85 -17.46
C PRO A 166 -27.72 -18.62 -17.66
N ARG A 167 -27.23 -18.48 -18.89
CA ARG A 167 -26.47 -17.27 -19.29
C ARG A 167 -27.48 -16.21 -19.74
N ALA A 168 -27.31 -14.98 -19.19
CA ALA A 168 -28.09 -13.82 -19.60
C ALA A 168 -27.59 -13.24 -20.94
N SER A 169 -28.47 -12.54 -21.66
CA SER A 169 -28.05 -11.70 -22.79
C SER A 169 -27.23 -10.51 -22.31
N ARG A 170 -26.23 -10.15 -23.09
CA ARG A 170 -25.35 -8.99 -22.74
C ARG A 170 -26.15 -7.68 -22.83
N THR A 171 -26.00 -6.85 -21.79
CA THR A 171 -26.47 -5.46 -21.72
C THR A 171 -25.32 -4.49 -22.04
N CYS A 172 -25.62 -3.18 -22.11
CA CYS A 172 -24.59 -2.15 -22.25
C CYS A 172 -23.62 -2.17 -21.06
N PHE A 173 -24.10 -2.50 -19.86
CA PHE A 173 -23.26 -2.61 -18.68
C PHE A 173 -22.31 -3.82 -18.78
N ASP A 174 -22.77 -4.95 -19.28
CA ASP A 174 -21.93 -6.12 -19.51
C ASP A 174 -20.84 -5.84 -20.56
N ALA A 175 -21.15 -5.07 -21.59
CA ALA A 175 -20.18 -4.60 -22.57
C ALA A 175 -19.13 -3.66 -21.97
N LEU A 176 -19.51 -2.79 -21.03
CA LEU A 176 -18.58 -1.96 -20.28
C LEU A 176 -17.64 -2.82 -19.41
N LEU A 177 -18.21 -3.78 -18.67
CA LEU A 177 -17.43 -4.70 -17.84
C LEU A 177 -16.42 -5.51 -18.66
N ALA A 178 -16.80 -5.97 -19.84
CA ALA A 178 -15.95 -6.77 -20.74
C ALA A 178 -14.74 -5.97 -21.26
N ARG A 179 -14.91 -4.67 -21.53
CA ARG A 179 -13.83 -3.76 -21.99
C ARG A 179 -12.89 -3.31 -20.88
N ARG A 180 -13.23 -3.52 -19.61
CA ARG A 180 -12.37 -3.13 -18.48
C ARG A 180 -11.11 -3.99 -18.45
N THR A 181 -9.98 -3.42 -18.82
CA THR A 181 -8.64 -4.02 -18.71
C THR A 181 -7.70 -3.11 -17.93
N THR A 182 -6.59 -3.66 -17.44
CA THR A 182 -5.51 -2.84 -16.86
C THR A 182 -4.69 -2.24 -17.99
N CYS A 183 -4.67 -0.90 -18.08
CA CYS A 183 -3.91 -0.18 -19.08
C CYS A 183 -2.44 -0.06 -18.67
N ARG A 184 -1.55 -0.41 -19.60
CA ARG A 184 -0.10 -0.25 -19.49
C ARG A 184 0.50 0.53 -20.67
N ASN A 185 -0.34 0.96 -21.59
CA ASN A 185 0.07 1.68 -22.77
C ASN A 185 -0.73 2.97 -22.86
N PHE A 186 -0.09 4.09 -22.48
CA PHE A 186 -0.71 5.42 -22.46
C PHE A 186 -0.16 6.28 -23.61
N ASP A 187 -1.06 7.06 -24.24
CA ASP A 187 -0.70 8.10 -25.20
C ASP A 187 -0.35 9.39 -24.44
N THR A 188 0.93 9.65 -24.29
CA THR A 188 1.45 10.80 -23.52
C THR A 188 1.35 12.14 -24.25
N ASP A 189 1.14 12.12 -25.58
CA ASP A 189 1.19 13.33 -26.44
C ASP A 189 -0.11 14.12 -26.38
N LYS A 190 -1.24 13.43 -26.20
CA LYS A 190 -2.56 14.04 -26.20
C LYS A 190 -2.98 14.45 -24.79
N PRO A 191 -3.09 15.74 -24.47
CA PRO A 191 -3.50 16.17 -23.14
C PRO A 191 -4.95 15.72 -22.81
N LEU A 192 -5.20 15.38 -21.54
CA LEU A 192 -6.53 15.00 -21.06
C LEU A 192 -7.40 16.27 -20.91
N PRO A 193 -8.62 16.33 -21.48
CA PRO A 193 -9.50 17.48 -21.31
C PRO A 193 -9.87 17.70 -19.82
N HIS A 194 -9.85 18.95 -19.39
CA HIS A 194 -10.18 19.34 -18.02
C HIS A 194 -11.54 18.81 -17.56
N ALA A 195 -12.57 18.93 -18.41
CA ALA A 195 -13.92 18.47 -18.08
C ALA A 195 -13.96 16.95 -17.83
N LEU A 196 -13.22 16.17 -18.61
CA LEU A 196 -13.17 14.72 -18.46
C LEU A 196 -12.39 14.31 -17.18
N PHE A 197 -11.29 15.00 -16.92
CA PHE A 197 -10.54 14.85 -15.67
C PHE A 197 -11.42 15.15 -14.44
N ALA A 198 -12.11 16.28 -14.43
CA ALA A 198 -13.02 16.67 -13.36
C ALA A 198 -14.14 15.65 -13.16
N GLN A 199 -14.78 15.20 -14.24
CA GLN A 199 -15.83 14.19 -14.20
C GLN A 199 -15.38 12.86 -13.56
N LEU A 200 -14.16 12.40 -13.87
CA LEU A 200 -13.65 11.16 -13.26
C LEU A 200 -13.42 11.33 -11.76
N LEU A 201 -12.82 12.44 -11.34
CA LEU A 201 -12.60 12.72 -9.92
C LEU A 201 -13.93 12.86 -9.17
N GLU A 202 -14.90 13.57 -9.74
CA GLU A 202 -16.24 13.72 -9.16
C GLU A 202 -16.92 12.37 -8.97
N ARG A 203 -16.98 11.58 -10.02
CA ARG A 203 -17.65 10.27 -10.03
C ARG A 203 -17.05 9.29 -9.01
N VAL A 204 -15.73 9.30 -8.84
CA VAL A 204 -15.04 8.31 -7.99
C VAL A 204 -14.87 8.79 -6.55
N PHE A 205 -14.48 10.04 -6.37
CA PHE A 205 -13.99 10.53 -5.07
C PHE A 205 -14.89 11.57 -4.41
N ALA A 206 -15.74 12.29 -5.15
CA ALA A 206 -16.57 13.35 -4.59
C ALA A 206 -17.65 12.80 -3.64
N ALA A 207 -18.03 13.64 -2.69
CA ALA A 207 -19.21 13.44 -1.87
C ALA A 207 -20.47 13.77 -2.67
N GLN A 208 -21.36 12.81 -2.86
CA GLN A 208 -22.67 13.04 -3.48
C GLN A 208 -23.62 13.82 -2.58
N SER A 209 -23.47 13.61 -1.27
CA SER A 209 -24.20 14.31 -0.23
C SER A 209 -23.51 14.16 1.12
N GLN A 210 -23.92 14.98 2.07
CA GLN A 210 -23.45 14.94 3.45
C GLN A 210 -24.61 14.97 4.44
N VAL A 211 -24.44 14.33 5.57
CA VAL A 211 -25.38 14.36 6.69
C VAL A 211 -24.64 14.78 7.93
N GLN A 212 -25.07 15.90 8.52
CA GLN A 212 -24.61 16.33 9.83
C GLN A 212 -25.42 15.62 10.91
N VAL A 213 -24.75 14.83 11.76
CA VAL A 213 -25.39 14.07 12.84
C VAL A 213 -25.29 14.80 14.18
N SER A 214 -24.18 15.54 14.35
CA SER A 214 -23.92 16.44 15.48
C SER A 214 -23.02 17.59 15.03
N ASP A 215 -22.76 18.57 15.90
CA ASP A 215 -21.95 19.75 15.58
C ASP A 215 -20.55 19.42 15.06
N ASP A 216 -19.99 18.27 15.47
CA ASP A 216 -18.66 17.80 15.15
C ASP A 216 -18.62 16.53 14.27
N THR A 217 -19.80 16.01 13.85
CA THR A 217 -19.89 14.72 13.17
C THR A 217 -20.64 14.82 11.85
N VAL A 218 -19.89 14.68 10.75
CA VAL A 218 -20.42 14.64 9.39
C VAL A 218 -20.13 13.29 8.74
N PHE A 219 -21.15 12.70 8.13
CA PHE A 219 -21.02 11.53 7.27
C PHE A 219 -21.25 11.90 5.82
N LEU A 220 -20.44 11.30 4.95
CA LEU A 220 -20.51 11.51 3.51
C LEU A 220 -21.20 10.33 2.83
N LYS A 221 -21.97 10.63 1.78
CA LYS A 221 -22.39 9.64 0.79
C LYS A 221 -21.51 9.78 -0.44
N LYS A 222 -20.82 8.70 -0.81
CA LYS A 222 -20.04 8.60 -2.06
C LYS A 222 -20.62 7.50 -2.96
N THR A 223 -20.14 7.39 -4.19
CA THR A 223 -20.55 6.35 -5.15
C THR A 223 -20.14 4.95 -4.68
N SER A 224 -18.94 4.84 -4.12
CA SER A 224 -18.42 3.59 -3.58
C SER A 224 -18.83 3.39 -2.10
N PRO A 225 -19.09 2.14 -1.65
CA PRO A 225 -19.37 1.87 -0.25
C PRO A 225 -18.09 1.98 0.60
N SER A 226 -18.28 2.32 1.88
CA SER A 226 -17.24 2.35 2.88
C SER A 226 -17.69 1.67 4.16
N GLY A 227 -16.78 1.02 4.88
CA GLY A 227 -17.05 0.41 6.16
C GLY A 227 -17.57 1.40 7.20
N GLY A 228 -18.84 1.19 7.61
CA GLY A 228 -19.52 2.10 8.54
C GLY A 228 -19.84 3.49 7.99
N GLY A 229 -19.74 3.70 6.67
CA GLY A 229 -19.96 4.99 6.02
C GLY A 229 -18.90 6.04 6.33
N LEU A 230 -17.69 5.62 6.72
CA LEU A 230 -16.66 6.53 7.26
C LEU A 230 -15.84 7.23 6.17
N HIS A 231 -15.67 6.59 5.01
CA HIS A 231 -14.90 7.11 3.85
C HIS A 231 -13.52 7.66 4.24
N PRO A 232 -12.64 6.84 4.86
CA PRO A 232 -11.33 7.27 5.30
C PRO A 232 -10.34 7.51 4.16
N VAL A 233 -10.56 6.90 2.99
CA VAL A 233 -9.60 6.98 1.88
C VAL A 233 -9.69 8.34 1.21
N GLU A 234 -8.60 9.10 1.35
CA GLU A 234 -8.38 10.38 0.67
C GLU A 234 -7.69 10.15 -0.67
N ALA A 235 -7.91 11.08 -1.61
CA ALA A 235 -7.29 11.05 -2.93
C ALA A 235 -6.23 12.16 -3.06
N TYR A 236 -4.98 11.76 -3.23
CA TYR A 236 -3.88 12.67 -3.54
C TYR A 236 -3.52 12.51 -5.01
N VAL A 237 -3.66 13.60 -5.76
CA VAL A 237 -3.62 13.57 -7.23
C VAL A 237 -2.28 14.09 -7.73
N ILE A 238 -1.66 13.35 -8.62
CA ILE A 238 -0.45 13.74 -9.35
C ILE A 238 -0.88 14.01 -10.78
N VAL A 239 -0.83 15.26 -11.19
CA VAL A 239 -1.20 15.70 -12.54
C VAL A 239 0.04 15.80 -13.40
N GLN A 240 0.05 15.11 -14.55
CA GLN A 240 1.12 15.17 -15.55
C GLN A 240 0.69 15.92 -16.80
N ASN A 241 -0.44 15.56 -17.40
CA ASN A 241 -0.86 16.12 -18.70
C ASN A 241 -2.39 16.32 -18.76
N VAL A 242 -2.90 17.38 -18.14
CA VAL A 242 -4.32 17.78 -18.14
C VAL A 242 -4.46 19.22 -18.62
N GLN A 243 -5.38 19.47 -19.56
CA GLN A 243 -5.62 20.82 -20.08
C GLN A 243 -6.04 21.78 -18.98
N GLY A 244 -5.34 22.92 -18.86
CA GLY A 244 -5.70 23.98 -17.90
C GLY A 244 -5.42 23.66 -16.44
N VAL A 245 -4.80 22.51 -16.13
CA VAL A 245 -4.34 22.17 -14.78
C VAL A 245 -2.81 22.10 -14.80
N ALA A 246 -2.18 22.83 -13.90
CA ALA A 246 -0.71 22.80 -13.81
C ALA A 246 -0.22 21.40 -13.40
N THR A 247 0.89 20.98 -13.99
CA THR A 247 1.57 19.76 -13.58
C THR A 247 2.04 19.86 -12.13
N GLY A 248 1.75 18.86 -11.30
CA GLY A 248 2.10 18.92 -9.88
C GLY A 248 1.31 17.98 -8.98
N LEU A 249 1.41 18.22 -7.69
CA LEU A 249 0.77 17.45 -6.64
C LEU A 249 -0.42 18.20 -6.06
N TYR A 250 -1.49 17.48 -5.77
CA TYR A 250 -2.73 18.07 -5.24
C TYR A 250 -3.38 17.14 -4.22
N HIS A 251 -4.09 17.74 -3.25
CA HIS A 251 -5.07 17.05 -2.42
C HIS A 251 -6.47 17.34 -2.97
N TYR A 252 -7.24 16.29 -3.26
CA TYR A 252 -8.61 16.43 -3.73
C TYR A 252 -9.57 16.61 -2.56
N GLN A 253 -10.37 17.68 -2.61
CA GLN A 253 -11.39 18.00 -1.63
C GLN A 253 -12.75 17.43 -2.08
N PRO A 254 -13.26 16.36 -1.41
CA PRO A 254 -14.42 15.64 -1.90
C PRO A 254 -15.75 16.40 -1.80
N ILE A 255 -15.88 17.34 -0.88
CA ILE A 255 -17.11 18.13 -0.67
C ILE A 255 -17.17 19.27 -1.67
N GLU A 256 -16.09 20.00 -1.81
CA GLU A 256 -15.96 21.18 -2.67
C GLU A 256 -15.71 20.81 -4.13
N HIS A 257 -15.41 19.54 -4.43
CA HIS A 257 -14.95 19.09 -5.73
C HIS A 257 -13.79 19.94 -6.25
N ALA A 258 -12.76 20.11 -5.46
CA ALA A 258 -11.65 21.02 -5.72
C ALA A 258 -10.28 20.36 -5.52
N LEU A 259 -9.26 20.93 -6.15
CA LEU A 259 -7.86 20.55 -5.97
C LEU A 259 -7.11 21.60 -5.16
N VAL A 260 -6.51 21.19 -4.06
CA VAL A 260 -5.61 22.05 -3.27
C VAL A 260 -4.17 21.70 -3.67
N PRO A 261 -3.40 22.64 -4.22
CA PRO A 261 -2.02 22.38 -4.62
C PRO A 261 -1.14 22.10 -3.40
N LEU A 262 -0.21 21.17 -3.59
CA LEU A 262 0.75 20.77 -2.58
C LEU A 262 2.18 21.13 -3.03
N PRO A 263 3.14 21.21 -2.12
CA PRO A 263 4.54 21.45 -2.46
C PRO A 263 5.04 20.39 -3.46
N PRO A 264 5.85 20.80 -4.47
CA PRO A 264 6.43 19.86 -5.40
C PRO A 264 7.46 18.95 -4.71
N PRO A 265 7.72 17.74 -5.25
CA PRO A 265 8.81 16.91 -4.78
C PRO A 265 10.16 17.61 -5.00
N ALA A 266 11.18 17.26 -4.21
CA ALA A 266 12.52 17.83 -4.34
C ALA A 266 13.23 17.41 -5.64
N GLN A 267 12.84 16.28 -6.23
CA GLN A 267 13.33 15.73 -7.50
C GLN A 267 12.36 16.05 -8.64
N PRO A 268 12.77 15.92 -9.91
CA PRO A 268 11.87 16.05 -11.05
C PRO A 268 10.62 15.16 -10.87
N LEU A 269 9.44 15.67 -11.27
CA LEU A 269 8.18 14.96 -11.05
C LEU A 269 8.17 13.56 -11.66
N ARG A 270 8.74 13.39 -12.85
CA ARG A 270 8.84 12.10 -13.53
C ARG A 270 9.64 11.08 -12.71
N ASP A 271 10.77 11.48 -12.14
CA ASP A 271 11.62 10.60 -11.33
C ASP A 271 10.91 10.22 -10.02
N PHE A 272 10.17 11.17 -9.44
CA PHE A 272 9.33 10.90 -8.29
C PHE A 272 8.24 9.87 -8.61
N ILE A 273 7.54 10.01 -9.74
CA ILE A 273 6.48 9.08 -10.14
C ILE A 273 7.06 7.68 -10.39
N LEU A 274 8.18 7.55 -11.11
CA LEU A 274 8.84 6.25 -11.31
C LEU A 274 9.20 5.60 -9.98
N LYS A 275 9.80 6.36 -9.06
CA LYS A 275 10.08 5.88 -7.71
C LYS A 275 8.80 5.45 -6.99
N ALA A 276 7.76 6.28 -7.03
CA ALA A 276 6.48 6.02 -6.36
C ALA A 276 5.83 4.71 -6.78
N VAL A 277 5.84 4.41 -8.08
CA VAL A 277 5.28 3.16 -8.65
C VAL A 277 6.32 2.04 -8.79
N ALA A 278 7.37 2.05 -7.97
CA ALA A 278 8.41 1.01 -7.92
C ALA A 278 8.97 0.64 -9.30
N GLN A 279 9.31 1.66 -10.10
CA GLN A 279 9.86 1.60 -11.46
C GLN A 279 8.95 0.95 -12.51
N GLN A 280 7.67 0.77 -12.25
CA GLN A 280 6.69 0.32 -13.23
C GLN A 280 6.45 1.44 -14.26
N HIS A 281 7.39 1.61 -15.20
CA HIS A 281 7.44 2.71 -16.17
C HIS A 281 6.14 2.86 -16.97
N TRP A 282 5.48 1.75 -17.29
CA TRP A 282 4.19 1.73 -18.00
C TRP A 282 3.05 2.42 -17.23
N PHE A 283 3.10 2.47 -15.90
CA PHE A 283 2.12 3.21 -15.09
C PHE A 283 2.52 4.68 -14.90
N ALA A 284 3.82 4.96 -14.97
CA ALA A 284 4.33 6.32 -14.86
C ALA A 284 3.95 7.21 -16.08
N ASP A 285 3.46 6.62 -17.17
CA ASP A 285 3.02 7.34 -18.38
C ASP A 285 1.54 7.79 -18.31
N ALA A 286 0.80 7.45 -17.27
CA ALA A 286 -0.57 7.90 -17.11
C ALA A 286 -0.65 9.43 -16.96
N HIS A 287 -1.69 10.04 -17.51
CA HIS A 287 -1.91 11.50 -17.44
C HIS A 287 -2.12 11.99 -16.02
N VAL A 288 -2.76 11.15 -15.21
CA VAL A 288 -3.09 11.40 -13.81
C VAL A 288 -2.83 10.14 -13.00
N LEU A 289 -2.13 10.30 -11.88
CA LEU A 289 -2.06 9.27 -10.86
C LEU A 289 -2.84 9.73 -9.62
N VAL A 290 -3.44 8.80 -8.92
CA VAL A 290 -4.19 9.04 -7.69
C VAL A 290 -3.68 8.10 -6.61
N VAL A 291 -3.05 8.67 -5.61
CA VAL A 291 -2.58 7.96 -4.42
C VAL A 291 -3.76 7.78 -3.48
N LEU A 292 -4.11 6.56 -3.16
CA LEU A 292 -5.17 6.21 -2.21
C LEU A 292 -4.56 6.18 -0.80
N ALA A 293 -4.85 7.23 -0.03
CA ALA A 293 -4.24 7.44 1.28
C ALA A 293 -5.32 7.49 2.38
N PRO A 294 -5.59 6.36 3.07
CA PRO A 294 -6.56 6.32 4.17
C PRO A 294 -6.07 7.09 5.39
N ARG A 295 -6.99 7.84 6.00
CA ARG A 295 -6.85 8.35 7.36
C ARG A 295 -7.28 7.27 8.34
N PHE A 296 -6.33 6.65 8.99
CA PHE A 296 -6.58 5.55 9.92
C PHE A 296 -7.38 5.97 11.14
N ASP A 297 -7.15 7.19 11.64
CA ASP A 297 -7.90 7.77 12.75
C ASP A 297 -9.41 7.83 12.48
N ARG A 298 -9.82 8.11 11.24
CA ARG A 298 -11.23 8.14 10.81
C ARG A 298 -11.91 6.79 10.95
N THR A 299 -11.23 5.72 10.53
CA THR A 299 -11.74 4.35 10.65
C THR A 299 -11.70 3.85 12.10
N PHE A 300 -10.57 4.08 12.77
CA PHE A 300 -10.36 3.56 14.13
C PHE A 300 -11.04 4.40 15.21
N TRP A 301 -11.55 5.58 14.88
CA TRP A 301 -12.50 6.30 15.73
C TRP A 301 -13.69 5.41 16.11
N LYS A 302 -14.27 4.70 15.12
CA LYS A 302 -15.40 3.77 15.33
C LYS A 302 -14.92 2.36 15.70
N TYR A 303 -13.87 1.87 15.04
CA TYR A 303 -13.41 0.49 15.12
C TYR A 303 -12.11 0.36 15.92
N ARG A 304 -12.07 0.96 17.11
CA ARG A 304 -10.90 0.97 18.00
C ARG A 304 -10.40 -0.43 18.31
N ASN A 305 -9.10 -0.68 18.08
CA ASN A 305 -8.45 -1.97 18.33
C ASN A 305 -9.18 -3.18 17.70
N HIS A 306 -10.00 -2.95 16.68
CA HIS A 306 -10.75 -4.02 16.05
C HIS A 306 -9.91 -4.71 14.96
N ALA A 307 -9.78 -6.04 15.06
CA ALA A 307 -8.91 -6.84 14.18
C ALA A 307 -9.24 -6.75 12.68
N LYS A 308 -10.45 -6.36 12.31
CA LYS A 308 -10.89 -6.26 10.90
C LYS A 308 -10.87 -4.84 10.34
N ALA A 309 -10.62 -3.82 11.17
CA ALA A 309 -10.71 -2.43 10.76
C ALA A 309 -9.76 -2.09 9.59
N TYR A 310 -8.52 -2.59 9.61
CA TYR A 310 -7.57 -2.39 8.54
C TYR A 310 -8.00 -3.07 7.22
N ARG A 311 -8.62 -4.26 7.30
CA ARG A 311 -9.13 -4.98 6.11
C ARG A 311 -10.25 -4.21 5.40
N VAL A 312 -11.07 -3.51 6.15
CA VAL A 312 -12.17 -2.69 5.60
C VAL A 312 -11.63 -1.53 4.77
N ILE A 313 -10.50 -0.95 5.15
CA ILE A 313 -9.80 0.08 4.39
C ILE A 313 -9.32 -0.46 3.03
N ALA A 314 -8.72 -1.65 3.02
CA ALA A 314 -8.30 -2.30 1.78
C ALA A 314 -9.48 -2.60 0.83
N LEU A 315 -10.63 -3.01 1.39
CA LEU A 315 -11.87 -3.18 0.60
C LEU A 315 -12.34 -1.86 -0.04
N GLU A 316 -12.30 -0.76 0.71
CA GLU A 316 -12.67 0.56 0.18
C GLU A 316 -11.74 1.01 -0.95
N ALA A 317 -10.42 0.83 -0.80
CA ALA A 317 -9.47 1.10 -1.88
C ALA A 317 -9.79 0.28 -3.14
N GLY A 318 -10.19 -1.00 -2.99
CA GLY A 318 -10.68 -1.85 -4.07
C GLY A 318 -11.96 -1.32 -4.72
N HIS A 319 -12.92 -0.82 -3.93
CA HIS A 319 -14.15 -0.23 -4.47
C HIS A 319 -13.86 1.04 -5.28
N LEU A 320 -13.03 1.94 -4.76
CA LEU A 320 -12.65 3.18 -5.45
C LEU A 320 -11.89 2.89 -6.74
N SER A 321 -10.92 1.98 -6.71
CA SER A 321 -10.15 1.62 -7.90
C SER A 321 -11.01 0.97 -8.97
N GLN A 322 -11.94 0.07 -8.61
CA GLN A 322 -12.88 -0.51 -9.58
C GLN A 322 -13.83 0.55 -10.16
N THR A 323 -14.30 1.48 -9.35
CA THR A 323 -15.14 2.59 -9.84
C THR A 323 -14.36 3.46 -10.82
N LEU A 324 -13.07 3.71 -10.55
CA LEU A 324 -12.20 4.43 -11.48
C LEU A 324 -12.02 3.66 -12.80
N TYR A 325 -11.76 2.36 -12.75
CA TYR A 325 -11.65 1.52 -13.95
C TYR A 325 -12.88 1.63 -14.84
N LEU A 326 -14.08 1.46 -14.26
CA LEU A 326 -15.33 1.50 -15.02
C LEU A 326 -15.59 2.90 -15.57
N SER A 327 -15.33 3.95 -14.78
CA SER A 327 -15.52 5.33 -15.21
C SER A 327 -14.56 5.72 -16.34
N ALA A 328 -13.30 5.31 -16.25
CA ALA A 328 -12.31 5.54 -17.30
C ALA A 328 -12.66 4.74 -18.58
N THR A 329 -13.05 3.47 -18.44
CA THR A 329 -13.45 2.63 -19.58
C THR A 329 -14.69 3.18 -20.30
N GLU A 330 -15.69 3.69 -19.58
CA GLU A 330 -16.86 4.34 -20.15
C GLU A 330 -16.47 5.58 -20.95
N ALA A 331 -15.51 6.36 -20.44
CA ALA A 331 -15.00 7.56 -21.07
C ALA A 331 -13.99 7.31 -22.20
N GLY A 332 -13.73 6.04 -22.57
CA GLY A 332 -12.77 5.68 -23.60
C GLY A 332 -11.29 5.83 -23.17
N LEU A 333 -11.05 5.89 -21.87
CA LEU A 333 -9.71 6.00 -21.27
C LEU A 333 -9.21 4.63 -20.80
N GLY A 334 -7.89 4.53 -20.61
CA GLY A 334 -7.25 3.46 -19.87
C GLY A 334 -7.09 3.81 -18.40
N ALA A 335 -7.13 2.80 -17.53
CA ALA A 335 -6.86 2.96 -16.11
C ALA A 335 -6.06 1.78 -15.56
N PHE A 336 -5.44 1.99 -14.39
CA PHE A 336 -4.74 0.96 -13.62
C PHE A 336 -4.91 1.16 -12.12
N VAL A 337 -4.62 0.11 -11.35
CA VAL A 337 -4.30 0.16 -9.93
C VAL A 337 -3.07 -0.71 -9.67
N THR A 338 -2.16 -0.23 -8.84
CA THR A 338 -1.01 -1.00 -8.37
C THR A 338 -0.85 -0.88 -6.86
N GLY A 339 -0.56 -2.02 -6.21
CA GLY A 339 -0.12 -2.07 -4.82
C GLY A 339 1.40 -2.20 -4.69
N ALA A 340 2.12 -2.41 -5.81
CA ALA A 340 3.58 -2.40 -5.81
C ALA A 340 4.06 -0.95 -5.90
N VAL A 341 4.14 -0.29 -4.75
CA VAL A 341 4.47 1.13 -4.62
C VAL A 341 5.51 1.33 -3.53
N ASN A 342 6.30 2.38 -3.63
CA ASN A 342 7.23 2.79 -2.57
C ASN A 342 6.50 3.76 -1.63
N GLU A 343 5.79 3.23 -0.65
CA GLU A 343 4.94 3.98 0.27
C GLU A 343 5.73 5.04 1.04
N LEU A 344 6.94 4.72 1.51
CA LEU A 344 7.76 5.66 2.26
C LEU A 344 8.13 6.90 1.43
N ALA A 345 8.39 6.73 0.13
CA ALA A 345 8.69 7.84 -0.76
C ALA A 345 7.47 8.76 -0.96
N LEU A 346 6.28 8.17 -1.11
CA LEU A 346 5.02 8.90 -1.22
C LEU A 346 4.69 9.63 0.10
N GLU A 347 4.75 8.93 1.22
CA GLU A 347 4.47 9.46 2.55
C GLU A 347 5.38 10.65 2.90
N GLN A 348 6.66 10.56 2.55
CA GLN A 348 7.62 11.66 2.75
C GLN A 348 7.24 12.90 1.95
N VAL A 349 6.90 12.76 0.67
CA VAL A 349 6.59 13.88 -0.22
C VAL A 349 5.26 14.54 0.15
N PHE A 350 4.27 13.73 0.52
CA PHE A 350 2.97 14.25 0.97
C PHE A 350 2.95 14.68 2.45
N GLY A 351 4.03 14.44 3.20
CA GLY A 351 4.16 14.83 4.61
C GLY A 351 3.27 14.01 5.55
N PHE A 352 3.03 12.75 5.25
CA PHE A 352 2.19 11.89 6.08
C PHE A 352 2.92 11.40 7.34
N ASP A 353 2.18 11.35 8.46
CA ASP A 353 2.51 10.46 9.58
C ASP A 353 1.93 9.08 9.24
N PRO A 354 2.77 8.07 8.96
CA PRO A 354 2.32 6.78 8.44
C PRO A 354 1.40 6.01 9.41
N MET A 355 1.37 6.37 10.70
CA MET A 355 0.44 5.78 11.66
C MET A 355 -0.91 6.52 11.71
N ARG A 356 -1.03 7.68 11.07
CA ARG A 356 -2.28 8.47 10.95
C ARG A 356 -2.85 8.42 9.55
N THR A 357 -2.00 8.60 8.54
CA THR A 357 -2.34 8.55 7.11
C THR A 357 -1.24 7.82 6.38
N GLY A 358 -1.55 6.73 5.74
CA GLY A 358 -0.58 5.95 4.98
C GLY A 358 -1.06 5.69 3.56
N VAL A 359 -0.18 5.18 2.70
CA VAL A 359 -0.51 4.80 1.32
C VAL A 359 -0.90 3.33 1.27
N VAL A 360 -1.93 2.98 0.50
CA VAL A 360 -2.36 1.58 0.31
C VAL A 360 -2.31 1.13 -1.15
N ALA A 361 -2.45 2.06 -2.10
CA ALA A 361 -2.34 1.78 -3.53
C ALA A 361 -2.19 3.09 -4.32
N VAL A 362 -1.74 2.98 -5.56
CA VAL A 362 -1.78 4.04 -6.56
C VAL A 362 -2.63 3.59 -7.73
N CYS A 363 -3.59 4.43 -8.09
CA CYS A 363 -4.36 4.31 -9.33
C CYS A 363 -3.83 5.31 -10.36
N GLY A 364 -4.22 5.14 -11.62
CA GLY A 364 -4.00 6.17 -12.63
C GLY A 364 -4.90 5.98 -13.81
N PHE A 365 -5.03 7.02 -14.63
CA PHE A 365 -5.83 7.00 -15.85
C PHE A 365 -5.29 8.00 -16.88
N GLY A 366 -5.68 7.79 -18.13
CA GLY A 366 -5.29 8.63 -19.24
C GLY A 366 -5.74 8.07 -20.58
N TRP A 367 -5.38 8.73 -21.66
CA TRP A 367 -5.62 8.20 -23.00
C TRP A 367 -4.86 6.90 -23.19
N ARG A 368 -5.54 5.89 -23.71
CA ARG A 368 -4.89 4.63 -24.11
C ARG A 368 -4.16 4.84 -25.43
N SER A 369 -2.94 4.30 -25.53
CA SER A 369 -2.21 4.23 -26.80
C SER A 369 -2.91 3.31 -27.80
N GLU A 370 -2.75 3.59 -29.07
CA GLU A 370 -3.20 2.69 -30.16
C GLU A 370 -2.22 1.51 -30.36
N GLU A 371 -1.02 1.60 -29.82
CA GLU A 371 0.02 0.57 -29.92
C GLU A 371 0.23 -0.11 -28.56
N MET A 372 0.37 -1.45 -28.60
CA MET A 372 0.68 -2.25 -27.42
C MET A 372 2.19 -2.49 -27.33
N ALA A 373 2.91 -1.64 -26.59
CA ALA A 373 4.32 -1.83 -26.29
C ALA A 373 4.53 -2.75 -25.07
N THR A 374 3.69 -2.60 -24.06
CA THR A 374 3.68 -3.46 -22.86
C THR A 374 2.44 -4.36 -22.89
N MET A 375 2.64 -5.65 -22.59
CA MET A 375 1.56 -6.65 -22.63
C MET A 375 0.40 -6.28 -21.71
N GLU A 376 -0.80 -6.31 -22.24
CA GLU A 376 -2.06 -6.20 -21.50
C GLU A 376 -2.91 -7.48 -21.69
N LEU A 377 -3.48 -7.96 -20.60
CA LEU A 377 -4.31 -9.16 -20.63
C LEU A 377 -5.73 -8.82 -21.12
N ASP A 378 -6.02 -9.14 -22.35
CA ASP A 378 -7.33 -8.98 -23.00
C ASP A 378 -7.73 -10.26 -23.77
N PRO A 379 -7.97 -11.39 -23.08
CA PRO A 379 -8.23 -12.68 -23.74
C PRO A 379 -9.54 -12.70 -24.53
N ALA A 380 -10.45 -11.76 -24.28
CA ALA A 380 -11.71 -11.63 -25.00
C ALA A 380 -11.60 -10.75 -26.27
N GLY A 381 -10.48 -10.03 -26.45
CA GLY A 381 -10.27 -9.13 -27.57
C GLY A 381 -11.21 -7.92 -27.60
N GLU A 382 -11.70 -7.50 -26.45
CA GLU A 382 -12.69 -6.40 -26.34
C GLU A 382 -12.05 -5.00 -26.39
N VAL A 383 -10.73 -4.91 -26.19
CA VAL A 383 -9.95 -3.67 -26.17
C VAL A 383 -8.92 -3.65 -27.29
N TRP A 384 -8.15 -4.72 -27.44
CA TRP A 384 -7.11 -4.88 -28.44
C TRP A 384 -7.63 -5.76 -29.58
N LEU A 385 -8.53 -5.21 -30.43
CA LEU A 385 -9.10 -5.92 -31.56
C LEU A 385 -7.99 -6.50 -32.47
N ALA A 386 -7.91 -7.84 -32.47
CA ALA A 386 -7.28 -8.66 -33.51
C ALA A 386 -5.86 -8.28 -34.00
N LYS A 387 -4.99 -7.74 -33.17
CA LYS A 387 -3.56 -7.60 -33.44
C LYS A 387 -2.70 -8.67 -32.75
N ILE A 388 -3.30 -9.77 -32.29
CA ILE A 388 -2.52 -10.96 -31.95
C ILE A 388 -2.10 -11.58 -33.29
N PRO A 389 -0.80 -11.65 -33.63
CA PRO A 389 -0.37 -12.34 -34.82
C PRO A 389 -0.83 -13.79 -34.74
N THR A 390 -1.57 -14.25 -35.74
CA THR A 390 -1.94 -15.67 -35.94
C THR A 390 -0.76 -16.55 -36.36
N SER A 391 0.47 -16.14 -36.06
CA SER A 391 1.67 -16.94 -36.28
C SER A 391 2.15 -17.52 -34.96
N GLY A 392 1.95 -18.82 -34.82
CA GLY A 392 2.38 -19.70 -33.76
C GLY A 392 3.71 -19.33 -33.13
N THR A 393 3.60 -18.79 -31.94
CA THR A 393 4.63 -18.93 -30.94
C THR A 393 3.89 -19.26 -29.64
N SER A 394 4.08 -20.50 -29.23
CA SER A 394 3.60 -21.03 -27.94
C SER A 394 3.83 -20.03 -26.83
N MET A 395 2.73 -19.77 -26.09
CA MET A 395 2.78 -19.05 -24.82
C MET A 395 3.76 -19.68 -23.83
#